data_84138f0ca4b2760a94db488c0d7632b4
#
_entry.id   84138f0ca4b2760a94db488c0d7632b4
#
_cell.length_a   1.000
_cell.length_b   1.000
_cell.length_c   1.000
_cell.angle_alpha   90.00
_cell.angle_beta   90.00
_cell.angle_gamma   90.00
#
_symmetry.space_group_name_H-M   'P 1'
#
loop_
_entity.id
_entity.type
_entity.pdbx_description
1 polymer ?
#
loop_
_entity_poly.entity_id
_entity_poly.type
_entity_poly.pdbx_seq_one_letter_code
_entity_poly.pdbx_strand_id
1 'polypeptide(L)'
;MLSGLSLALFCSILTGTVTAQALSLKDAVQTALNNYGTIRAKANYVKASQANVTEAKREYLPDLNISAQQDYGTINGQNGPLYGYKGLSVASSGPALAKQNWNAAFGALYLTNVNWDFFTFGRAREKTRVAQTLLARDQKDLIQERFQQSIRVSAAYLNLLAAQKLALSQQNNLDRAQALQTVVTARAKSGLNPGVDSSLANAEVSNARIALTNAIEFQQEQANQLAILMGVPPADFVLDSVFVSRIPTALSMDPGQALALASHPLLKYYQERINVSNEQAKYLKTFNYPTFSLFGVLQDRGSGFDYNYGTQFPDAYTGNYLKGVSFGRGNYLLGLGMVWNLASPLRVHQQVASQNFISAGLKEEYGLVDQQLKAQLVLSGTKIKNALDNYREAPIQVKAAADAYLQKTVLYKNGLSTIVDVTTALFTLNRAETDRDIANNNVWQALLYKAAASGDFGLFINEF
;
A
#
# COMPACT_ATOMS: atom_id res chain seq x y z
N MET A 1 -24.55 42.02 49.90
CA MET A 1 -23.24 41.61 50.39
C MET A 1 -22.93 40.26 49.71
N LEU A 2 -22.23 40.31 48.61
CA LEU A 2 -21.80 39.14 47.86
C LEU A 2 -20.27 39.11 47.89
N SER A 3 -19.70 38.10 48.50
CA SER A 3 -18.27 37.82 48.52
C SER A 3 -17.93 36.92 47.32
N GLY A 4 -17.20 37.47 46.35
CA GLY A 4 -16.63 36.70 45.24
C GLY A 4 -15.38 35.96 45.67
N LEU A 5 -15.34 34.65 45.42
CA LEU A 5 -14.19 33.78 45.62
C LEU A 5 -13.51 33.59 44.25
N SER A 6 -12.37 34.28 44.04
CA SER A 6 -11.52 34.08 42.86
C SER A 6 -10.66 32.84 43.05
N LEU A 7 -10.93 31.82 42.28
CA LEU A 7 -10.10 30.58 42.19
C LEU A 7 -9.00 30.81 41.15
N ALA A 8 -7.79 31.14 41.60
CA ALA A 8 -6.61 31.23 40.75
C ALA A 8 -6.11 29.81 40.42
N LEU A 9 -6.32 29.39 39.17
CA LEU A 9 -5.80 28.11 38.64
C LEU A 9 -4.30 28.26 38.34
N PHE A 10 -3.45 27.74 39.23
CA PHE A 10 -1.99 27.68 39.03
C PHE A 10 -1.68 26.59 38.02
N CYS A 11 -1.51 26.98 36.75
CA CYS A 11 -1.04 26.07 35.69
C CYS A 11 0.47 25.89 35.82
N SER A 12 0.93 24.92 36.59
CA SER A 12 2.33 24.50 36.67
C SER A 12 2.74 23.87 35.33
N ILE A 13 3.40 24.66 34.48
CA ILE A 13 4.08 24.14 33.28
C ILE A 13 5.28 23.33 33.78
N LEU A 14 5.11 22.01 33.84
CA LEU A 14 6.24 21.08 33.95
C LEU A 14 7.00 21.14 32.61
N THR A 15 8.05 21.96 32.55
CA THR A 15 9.08 21.88 31.54
C THR A 15 9.90 20.60 31.79
N GLY A 16 9.33 19.46 31.42
CA GLY A 16 10.11 18.24 31.31
C GLY A 16 11.15 18.47 30.21
N THR A 17 12.44 18.47 30.54
CA THR A 17 13.52 18.34 29.58
C THR A 17 13.31 17.02 28.86
N VAL A 18 12.73 17.08 27.66
CA VAL A 18 12.67 15.94 26.75
C VAL A 18 14.12 15.69 26.34
N THR A 19 14.80 14.80 27.06
CA THR A 19 16.04 14.20 26.53
C THR A 19 15.61 13.53 25.24
N ALA A 20 16.11 14.01 24.12
CA ALA A 20 15.87 13.40 22.82
C ALA A 20 16.37 11.95 22.90
N GLN A 21 15.43 11.02 23.10
CA GLN A 21 15.75 9.59 23.13
C GLN A 21 16.22 9.20 21.73
N ALA A 22 17.40 8.58 21.63
CA ALA A 22 17.90 8.10 20.36
C ALA A 22 16.87 7.18 19.71
N LEU A 23 16.53 7.46 18.46
CA LEU A 23 15.59 6.65 17.68
C LEU A 23 16.21 5.28 17.43
N SER A 24 15.62 4.24 18.00
CA SER A 24 16.04 2.87 17.70
C SER A 24 15.49 2.42 16.34
N LEU A 25 16.15 1.45 15.72
CA LEU A 25 15.66 0.88 14.45
C LEU A 25 14.30 0.19 14.62
N LYS A 26 14.06 -0.47 15.75
CA LYS A 26 12.74 -1.07 16.05
C LYS A 26 11.64 -0.02 16.11
N ASP A 27 11.89 1.10 16.78
CA ASP A 27 10.92 2.19 16.89
C ASP A 27 10.65 2.85 15.54
N ALA A 28 11.69 3.04 14.70
CA ALA A 28 11.54 3.56 13.35
C ALA A 28 10.65 2.66 12.49
N VAL A 29 10.89 1.36 12.51
CA VAL A 29 10.07 0.37 11.77
C VAL A 29 8.64 0.35 12.30
N GLN A 30 8.43 0.32 13.62
CA GLN A 30 7.10 0.29 14.23
C GLN A 30 6.31 1.56 13.90
N THR A 31 6.95 2.72 13.95
CA THR A 31 6.34 4.01 13.57
C THR A 31 5.90 3.99 12.12
N ALA A 32 6.75 3.50 11.22
CA ALA A 32 6.41 3.37 9.81
C ALA A 32 5.22 2.43 9.57
N LEU A 33 5.19 1.27 10.22
CA LEU A 33 4.09 0.31 10.09
C LEU A 33 2.74 0.87 10.56
N ASN A 34 2.75 1.83 11.47
CA ASN A 34 1.54 2.48 11.98
C ASN A 34 1.11 3.70 11.14
N ASN A 35 2.08 4.48 10.63
CA ASN A 35 1.81 5.80 10.06
C ASN A 35 1.83 5.81 8.52
N TYR A 36 2.55 4.89 7.88
CA TYR A 36 2.75 4.95 6.43
C TYR A 36 1.43 4.82 5.65
N GLY A 37 1.15 5.82 4.81
CA GLY A 37 -0.13 5.98 4.11
C GLY A 37 -0.55 4.77 3.29
N THR A 38 0.38 4.12 2.57
CA THR A 38 0.09 2.94 1.74
C THR A 38 -0.37 1.75 2.58
N ILE A 39 0.23 1.51 3.75
CA ILE A 39 -0.20 0.44 4.68
C ILE A 39 -1.61 0.70 5.16
N ARG A 40 -1.92 1.95 5.54
CA ARG A 40 -3.27 2.36 5.97
C ARG A 40 -4.29 2.21 4.84
N ALA A 41 -3.91 2.56 3.61
CA ALA A 41 -4.77 2.37 2.44
C ALA A 41 -5.06 0.88 2.19
N LYS A 42 -4.03 0.01 2.18
CA LYS A 42 -4.21 -1.43 2.00
C LYS A 42 -5.02 -2.08 3.14
N ALA A 43 -4.85 -1.61 4.38
CA ALA A 43 -5.70 -2.06 5.49
C ALA A 43 -7.19 -1.71 5.28
N ASN A 44 -7.49 -0.56 4.69
CA ASN A 44 -8.86 -0.20 4.32
C ASN A 44 -9.39 -1.03 3.14
N TYR A 45 -8.54 -1.38 2.16
CA TYR A 45 -8.93 -2.31 1.08
C TYR A 45 -9.28 -3.70 1.62
N VAL A 46 -8.56 -4.22 2.62
CA VAL A 46 -8.94 -5.47 3.31
C VAL A 46 -10.33 -5.35 3.95
N LYS A 47 -10.64 -4.22 4.62
CA LYS A 47 -11.99 -3.98 5.18
C LYS A 47 -13.06 -3.92 4.09
N ALA A 48 -12.77 -3.27 2.96
CA ALA A 48 -13.67 -3.21 1.82
C ALA A 48 -13.95 -4.61 1.25
N SER A 49 -12.91 -5.42 1.04
CA SER A 49 -13.06 -6.80 0.58
C SER A 49 -13.82 -7.68 1.58
N GLN A 50 -13.67 -7.43 2.90
CA GLN A 50 -14.47 -8.11 3.93
C GLN A 50 -15.96 -7.75 3.82
N ALA A 51 -16.28 -6.48 3.53
CA ALA A 51 -17.65 -6.04 3.26
C ALA A 51 -18.22 -6.71 2.00
N ASN A 52 -17.42 -6.82 0.93
CA ASN A 52 -17.82 -7.49 -0.32
C ASN A 52 -18.10 -9.00 -0.12
N VAL A 53 -17.37 -9.67 0.80
CA VAL A 53 -17.71 -11.05 1.18
C VAL A 53 -19.08 -11.12 1.84
N THR A 54 -19.40 -10.16 2.70
CA THR A 54 -20.70 -10.08 3.37
C THR A 54 -21.83 -9.77 2.37
N GLU A 55 -21.57 -8.87 1.43
CA GLU A 55 -22.47 -8.56 0.32
C GLU A 55 -22.77 -9.82 -0.52
N ALA A 56 -21.73 -10.51 -1.00
CA ALA A 56 -21.86 -11.72 -1.80
C ALA A 56 -22.67 -12.83 -1.10
N LYS A 57 -22.59 -12.92 0.24
CA LYS A 57 -23.42 -13.85 1.02
C LYS A 57 -24.88 -13.40 1.09
N ARG A 58 -25.13 -12.09 1.21
CA ARG A 58 -26.47 -11.52 1.34
C ARG A 58 -27.20 -11.47 0.01
N GLU A 59 -26.50 -11.45 -1.11
CA GLU A 59 -27.08 -11.47 -2.46
C GLU A 59 -27.89 -12.75 -2.76
N TYR A 60 -27.72 -13.80 -1.94
CA TYR A 60 -28.58 -15.00 -1.99
C TYR A 60 -29.96 -14.78 -1.36
N LEU A 61 -30.17 -13.69 -0.62
CA LEU A 61 -31.46 -13.37 -0.03
C LEU A 61 -32.46 -13.00 -1.10
N PRO A 62 -33.79 -13.24 -0.87
CA PRO A 62 -34.83 -12.80 -1.79
C PRO A 62 -34.85 -11.28 -1.93
N ASP A 63 -35.06 -10.78 -3.14
CA ASP A 63 -35.31 -9.38 -3.43
C ASP A 63 -36.77 -9.08 -3.09
N LEU A 64 -37.00 -8.11 -2.23
CA LEU A 64 -38.33 -7.57 -1.90
C LEU A 64 -38.40 -6.13 -2.40
N ASN A 65 -39.24 -5.90 -3.39
CA ASN A 65 -39.47 -4.58 -3.98
C ASN A 65 -40.89 -4.09 -3.71
N ILE A 66 -40.98 -2.83 -3.32
CA ILE A 66 -42.24 -2.12 -3.17
C ILE A 66 -42.24 -0.98 -4.18
N SER A 67 -43.29 -0.90 -5.01
CA SER A 67 -43.48 0.19 -5.96
C SER A 67 -44.88 0.78 -5.87
N ALA A 68 -44.97 2.07 -6.04
CA ALA A 68 -46.19 2.81 -6.14
C ALA A 68 -46.12 3.70 -7.38
N GLN A 69 -47.11 3.58 -8.24
CA GLN A 69 -47.22 4.37 -9.45
C GLN A 69 -48.60 5.00 -9.47
N GLN A 70 -48.70 6.26 -9.81
CA GLN A 70 -49.92 7.00 -10.00
C GLN A 70 -49.86 7.66 -11.37
N ASP A 71 -50.92 7.53 -12.13
CA ASP A 71 -50.97 7.98 -13.51
C ASP A 71 -52.23 8.82 -13.71
N TYR A 72 -52.16 9.73 -14.66
CA TYR A 72 -53.31 10.41 -15.22
C TYR A 72 -53.33 10.24 -16.73
N GLY A 73 -54.38 9.70 -17.26
CA GLY A 73 -54.43 9.43 -18.70
C GLY A 73 -55.69 8.77 -19.17
N THR A 74 -55.76 8.48 -20.44
CA THR A 74 -56.88 7.81 -21.11
C THR A 74 -56.64 6.31 -21.14
N ILE A 75 -57.73 5.54 -21.25
CA ILE A 75 -57.68 4.13 -21.58
C ILE A 75 -58.45 3.90 -22.90
N ASN A 76 -57.72 3.61 -23.95
CA ASN A 76 -58.25 3.23 -25.24
C ASN A 76 -57.69 1.85 -25.59
N GLY A 77 -58.35 0.80 -25.13
CA GLY A 77 -57.97 -0.56 -25.43
C GLY A 77 -57.97 -0.80 -26.95
N GLN A 78 -56.90 -1.41 -27.45
CA GLN A 78 -56.78 -1.83 -28.83
C GLN A 78 -56.18 -3.23 -28.87
N ASN A 79 -56.61 -4.06 -29.81
CA ASN A 79 -55.99 -5.36 -30.03
C ASN A 79 -54.60 -5.16 -30.67
N GLY A 80 -53.56 -5.68 -30.04
CA GLY A 80 -52.17 -5.53 -30.51
C GLY A 80 -51.13 -5.70 -29.42
N PRO A 81 -49.84 -5.53 -29.74
CA PRO A 81 -48.78 -5.69 -28.76
C PRO A 81 -48.86 -4.64 -27.65
N LEU A 82 -48.57 -5.06 -26.41
CA LEU A 82 -48.46 -4.21 -25.24
C LEU A 82 -46.95 -3.94 -24.99
N TYR A 83 -46.56 -2.69 -24.80
CA TYR A 83 -45.21 -2.30 -24.52
C TYR A 83 -44.98 -2.06 -23.02
N GLY A 84 -43.92 -2.69 -22.47
CA GLY A 84 -43.39 -2.37 -21.17
C GLY A 84 -41.97 -1.71 -21.31
N TYR A 85 -41.63 -0.75 -20.47
CA TYR A 85 -40.34 -0.10 -20.45
C TYR A 85 -39.67 -0.25 -19.07
N LYS A 86 -38.54 -0.95 -19.00
CA LYS A 86 -37.76 -1.15 -17.77
C LYS A 86 -38.57 -1.63 -16.57
N GLY A 87 -39.53 -2.50 -16.80
CA GLY A 87 -40.45 -3.05 -15.75
C GLY A 87 -41.56 -2.10 -15.31
N LEU A 88 -41.66 -0.93 -15.90
CA LEU A 88 -42.79 -0.02 -15.70
C LEU A 88 -43.86 -0.26 -16.75
N SER A 89 -45.11 -0.24 -16.34
CA SER A 89 -46.23 -0.26 -17.26
C SER A 89 -46.44 1.14 -17.84
N VAL A 90 -46.20 1.27 -19.14
CA VAL A 90 -46.31 2.55 -19.86
C VAL A 90 -47.56 2.63 -20.73
N ALA A 91 -48.39 1.58 -20.74
CA ALA A 91 -49.66 1.54 -21.39
C ALA A 91 -50.76 1.19 -20.42
N SER A 92 -51.84 1.92 -20.44
CA SER A 92 -53.05 1.59 -19.69
C SER A 92 -53.80 0.42 -20.35
N SER A 93 -54.37 -0.45 -19.53
CA SER A 93 -55.22 -1.56 -20.02
C SER A 93 -56.69 -1.24 -19.86
N GLY A 94 -57.48 -1.54 -20.84
CA GLY A 94 -58.93 -1.36 -20.80
C GLY A 94 -59.60 -2.10 -21.94
N PRO A 95 -60.95 -2.07 -22.03
CA PRO A 95 -61.67 -2.69 -23.11
C PRO A 95 -61.31 -2.05 -24.44
N ALA A 96 -61.38 -2.82 -25.51
CA ALA A 96 -61.26 -2.30 -26.86
C ALA A 96 -62.51 -1.36 -27.17
N LEU A 97 -62.13 -0.11 -27.55
CA LEU A 97 -63.13 0.88 -27.89
C LEU A 97 -63.32 0.95 -29.39
N ALA A 98 -64.56 1.19 -29.84
CA ALA A 98 -64.89 1.33 -31.28
C ALA A 98 -64.29 2.61 -31.89
N LYS A 99 -64.04 3.64 -31.09
CA LYS A 99 -63.48 4.93 -31.49
C LYS A 99 -62.53 5.47 -30.40
N GLN A 100 -61.65 6.35 -30.77
CA GLN A 100 -60.78 7.08 -29.83
C GLN A 100 -61.62 7.86 -28.82
N ASN A 101 -61.30 7.71 -27.53
CA ASN A 101 -61.89 8.48 -26.44
C ASN A 101 -60.76 9.23 -25.72
N TRP A 102 -60.97 10.51 -25.45
CA TRP A 102 -59.96 11.40 -24.78
C TRP A 102 -60.33 11.61 -23.30
N ASN A 103 -61.32 10.93 -22.78
CA ASN A 103 -61.66 10.96 -21.37
C ASN A 103 -60.48 10.44 -20.54
N ALA A 104 -59.98 11.25 -19.62
CA ALA A 104 -58.83 10.95 -18.80
C ALA A 104 -59.19 10.86 -17.33
N ALA A 105 -58.62 9.92 -16.64
CA ALA A 105 -58.82 9.72 -15.20
C ALA A 105 -57.49 9.40 -14.50
N PHE A 106 -57.49 9.57 -13.18
CA PHE A 106 -56.38 9.09 -12.36
C PHE A 106 -56.45 7.57 -12.20
N GLY A 107 -55.26 6.95 -12.19
CA GLY A 107 -55.07 5.54 -11.88
C GLY A 107 -53.91 5.35 -10.92
N ALA A 108 -53.86 4.20 -10.29
CA ALA A 108 -52.74 3.83 -9.45
C ALA A 108 -52.42 2.34 -9.55
N LEU A 109 -51.15 2.01 -9.40
CA LEU A 109 -50.66 0.65 -9.24
C LEU A 109 -49.74 0.60 -8.01
N TYR A 110 -50.15 -0.17 -7.02
CA TYR A 110 -49.35 -0.48 -5.85
C TYR A 110 -48.89 -1.92 -5.95
N LEU A 111 -47.58 -2.16 -5.90
CA LEU A 111 -46.99 -3.45 -6.16
C LEU A 111 -45.98 -3.79 -5.09
N THR A 112 -46.11 -4.97 -4.49
CA THR A 112 -45.08 -5.61 -3.71
C THR A 112 -44.71 -6.90 -4.42
N ASN A 113 -43.41 -7.03 -4.80
CA ASN A 113 -42.97 -8.26 -5.43
C ASN A 113 -41.71 -8.81 -4.70
N VAL A 114 -41.74 -10.13 -4.56
CA VAL A 114 -40.59 -10.92 -4.06
C VAL A 114 -40.08 -11.72 -5.25
N ASN A 115 -38.76 -11.70 -5.44
CA ASN A 115 -38.06 -12.58 -6.38
C ASN A 115 -36.89 -13.21 -5.67
N TRP A 116 -36.78 -14.55 -5.76
CA TRP A 116 -35.69 -15.30 -5.11
C TRP A 116 -35.16 -16.39 -6.02
N ASP A 117 -33.92 -16.21 -6.44
CA ASP A 117 -33.20 -17.22 -7.19
C ASP A 117 -32.69 -18.30 -6.22
N PHE A 118 -33.58 -19.17 -5.77
CA PHE A 118 -33.29 -20.11 -4.68
C PHE A 118 -32.36 -21.27 -5.12
N PHE A 119 -32.29 -21.58 -6.41
CA PHE A 119 -31.44 -22.64 -6.92
C PHE A 119 -30.77 -22.27 -8.25
N THR A 120 -29.44 -22.11 -8.19
CA THR A 120 -28.59 -21.62 -9.28
C THR A 120 -27.36 -22.52 -9.53
N PHE A 121 -27.47 -23.81 -9.20
CA PHE A 121 -26.38 -24.80 -9.35
C PHE A 121 -25.04 -24.33 -8.73
N GLY A 122 -25.11 -23.66 -7.58
CA GLY A 122 -23.95 -23.22 -6.81
C GLY A 122 -23.41 -21.85 -7.20
N ARG A 123 -24.04 -21.08 -8.08
CA ARG A 123 -23.58 -19.74 -8.51
C ARG A 123 -23.34 -18.80 -7.32
N ALA A 124 -24.28 -18.71 -6.39
CA ALA A 124 -24.12 -17.88 -5.19
C ALA A 124 -22.95 -18.33 -4.31
N ARG A 125 -22.74 -19.67 -4.17
CA ARG A 125 -21.62 -20.23 -3.44
C ARG A 125 -20.28 -19.88 -4.10
N GLU A 126 -20.16 -20.07 -5.42
CA GLU A 126 -18.93 -19.76 -6.15
C GLU A 126 -18.67 -18.24 -6.18
N LYS A 127 -19.69 -17.39 -6.27
CA LYS A 127 -19.56 -15.94 -6.12
C LYS A 127 -18.96 -15.56 -4.74
N THR A 128 -19.52 -16.15 -3.67
CA THR A 128 -18.99 -15.97 -2.30
C THR A 128 -17.54 -16.44 -2.20
N ARG A 129 -17.17 -17.55 -2.86
CA ARG A 129 -15.82 -18.08 -2.87
C ARG A 129 -14.84 -17.13 -3.59
N VAL A 130 -15.24 -16.55 -4.71
CA VAL A 130 -14.46 -15.49 -5.39
C VAL A 130 -14.23 -14.31 -4.45
N ALA A 131 -15.26 -13.82 -3.78
CA ALA A 131 -15.12 -12.71 -2.82
C ALA A 131 -14.17 -13.06 -1.66
N GLN A 132 -14.21 -14.31 -1.16
CA GLN A 132 -13.30 -14.79 -0.11
C GLN A 132 -11.85 -14.86 -0.58
N THR A 133 -11.61 -15.31 -1.82
CA THR A 133 -10.24 -15.34 -2.38
C THR A 133 -9.71 -13.93 -2.68
N LEU A 134 -10.56 -13.00 -3.07
CA LEU A 134 -10.20 -11.57 -3.18
C LEU A 134 -9.78 -10.99 -1.83
N LEU A 135 -10.53 -11.29 -0.76
CA LEU A 135 -10.14 -10.91 0.60
C LEU A 135 -8.79 -11.51 0.99
N ALA A 136 -8.57 -12.81 0.72
CA ALA A 136 -7.30 -13.48 1.01
C ALA A 136 -6.14 -12.82 0.25
N ARG A 137 -6.33 -12.49 -1.03
CA ARG A 137 -5.35 -11.74 -1.84
C ARG A 137 -5.01 -10.39 -1.19
N ASP A 138 -6.00 -9.59 -0.79
CA ASP A 138 -5.78 -8.26 -0.22
C ASP A 138 -5.11 -8.35 1.16
N GLN A 139 -5.41 -9.37 1.95
CA GLN A 139 -4.69 -9.66 3.18
C GLN A 139 -3.21 -9.99 2.93
N LYS A 140 -2.89 -10.80 1.90
CA LYS A 140 -1.50 -11.10 1.54
C LYS A 140 -0.79 -9.88 0.96
N ASP A 141 -1.49 -9.03 0.21
CA ASP A 141 -0.96 -7.77 -0.30
C ASP A 141 -0.60 -6.81 0.85
N LEU A 142 -1.43 -6.70 1.88
CA LEU A 142 -1.12 -5.92 3.09
C LEU A 142 0.10 -6.48 3.83
N ILE A 143 0.20 -7.80 3.98
CA ILE A 143 1.37 -8.45 4.63
C ILE A 143 2.64 -8.18 3.83
N GLN A 144 2.58 -8.30 2.50
CA GLN A 144 3.68 -8.00 1.60
C GLN A 144 4.13 -6.54 1.70
N GLU A 145 3.19 -5.59 1.73
CA GLU A 145 3.51 -4.16 1.87
C GLU A 145 4.17 -3.86 3.22
N ARG A 146 3.66 -4.44 4.32
CA ARG A 146 4.28 -4.28 5.65
C ARG A 146 5.70 -4.81 5.66
N PHE A 147 5.93 -5.98 5.06
CA PHE A 147 7.27 -6.55 4.92
C PHE A 147 8.20 -5.65 4.12
N GLN A 148 7.77 -5.19 2.93
CA GLN A 148 8.57 -4.29 2.11
C GLN A 148 8.86 -2.96 2.80
N GLN A 149 7.88 -2.40 3.51
CA GLN A 149 8.07 -1.15 4.23
C GLN A 149 9.07 -1.31 5.37
N SER A 150 9.04 -2.44 6.11
CA SER A 150 10.06 -2.74 7.12
C SER A 150 11.47 -2.75 6.53
N ILE A 151 11.65 -3.38 5.36
CA ILE A 151 12.94 -3.41 4.65
C ILE A 151 13.36 -2.00 4.21
N ARG A 152 12.45 -1.21 3.60
CA ARG A 152 12.75 0.16 3.12
C ARG A 152 13.16 1.09 4.26
N VAL A 153 12.43 1.05 5.38
CA VAL A 153 12.75 1.88 6.56
C VAL A 153 14.07 1.49 7.16
N SER A 154 14.35 0.18 7.28
CA SER A 154 15.63 -0.30 7.79
C SER A 154 16.80 0.12 6.89
N ALA A 155 16.63 0.05 5.56
CA ALA A 155 17.64 0.52 4.61
C ALA A 155 17.87 2.03 4.74
N ALA A 156 16.80 2.83 4.84
CA ALA A 156 16.90 4.28 5.02
C ALA A 156 17.54 4.66 6.36
N TYR A 157 17.24 3.92 7.42
CA TYR A 157 17.87 4.09 8.73
C TYR A 157 19.39 3.86 8.65
N LEU A 158 19.82 2.76 8.04
CA LEU A 158 21.25 2.45 7.84
C LEU A 158 21.93 3.48 6.93
N ASN A 159 21.25 3.98 5.90
CA ASN A 159 21.77 5.03 5.03
C ASN A 159 21.95 6.35 5.77
N LEU A 160 20.97 6.75 6.59
CA LEU A 160 21.09 7.95 7.42
C LEU A 160 22.24 7.81 8.42
N LEU A 161 22.40 6.64 9.02
CA LEU A 161 23.50 6.37 9.94
C LEU A 161 24.86 6.49 9.25
N ALA A 162 25.01 5.95 8.03
CA ALA A 162 26.21 6.11 7.22
C ALA A 162 26.47 7.59 6.88
N ALA A 163 25.43 8.35 6.53
CA ALA A 163 25.54 9.77 6.24
C ALA A 163 25.97 10.59 7.47
N GLN A 164 25.47 10.27 8.67
CA GLN A 164 25.90 10.89 9.93
C GLN A 164 27.37 10.59 10.24
N LYS A 165 27.83 9.36 10.00
CA LYS A 165 29.24 8.99 10.16
C LYS A 165 30.15 9.70 9.15
N LEU A 166 29.68 9.85 7.89
CA LEU A 166 30.38 10.62 6.87
C LEU A 166 30.51 12.09 7.28
N ALA A 167 29.46 12.74 7.74
CA ALA A 167 29.51 14.13 8.19
C ALA A 167 30.52 14.30 9.37
N LEU A 168 30.48 13.37 10.31
CA LEU A 168 31.47 13.36 11.42
C LEU A 168 32.88 13.17 10.92
N SER A 169 33.16 12.27 9.97
CA SER A 169 34.46 12.07 9.36
C SER A 169 34.97 13.35 8.66
N GLN A 170 34.08 14.04 7.91
CA GLN A 170 34.43 15.30 7.26
C GLN A 170 34.67 16.44 8.26
N GLN A 171 33.95 16.49 9.38
CA GLN A 171 34.23 17.42 10.46
C GLN A 171 35.64 17.20 11.04
N ASN A 172 35.99 15.95 11.37
CA ASN A 172 37.32 15.60 11.85
C ASN A 172 38.43 15.94 10.83
N ASN A 173 38.15 15.78 9.53
CA ASN A 173 39.07 16.17 8.47
C ASN A 173 39.28 17.70 8.43
N LEU A 174 38.18 18.49 8.56
CA LEU A 174 38.29 19.95 8.63
C LEU A 174 39.10 20.39 9.84
N ASP A 175 38.89 19.80 11.01
CA ASP A 175 39.61 20.13 12.23
C ASP A 175 41.11 19.85 12.07
N ARG A 176 41.49 18.72 11.44
CA ARG A 176 42.89 18.38 11.12
C ARG A 176 43.50 19.33 10.10
N ALA A 177 42.75 19.71 9.06
CA ALA A 177 43.24 20.67 8.05
C ALA A 177 43.44 22.06 8.65
N GLN A 178 42.59 22.54 9.56
CA GLN A 178 42.76 23.80 10.28
C GLN A 178 43.96 23.79 11.21
N ALA A 179 44.16 22.68 11.94
CA ALA A 179 45.33 22.53 12.78
C ALA A 179 46.64 22.57 11.96
N LEU A 180 46.69 21.91 10.81
CA LEU A 180 47.79 21.95 9.87
C LEU A 180 48.01 23.37 9.32
N GLN A 181 46.96 24.04 8.87
CA GLN A 181 46.99 25.43 8.38
C GLN A 181 47.64 26.38 9.39
N THR A 182 47.29 26.27 10.68
CA THR A 182 47.83 27.09 11.76
C THR A 182 49.35 26.93 11.85
N VAL A 183 49.85 25.70 11.82
CA VAL A 183 51.29 25.39 11.87
C VAL A 183 52.01 25.91 10.61
N VAL A 184 51.47 25.63 9.42
CA VAL A 184 52.07 26.05 8.15
C VAL A 184 52.13 27.56 8.02
N THR A 185 51.07 28.26 8.39
CA THR A 185 51.01 29.74 8.32
C THR A 185 52.03 30.38 9.29
N ALA A 186 52.17 29.84 10.51
CA ALA A 186 53.17 30.34 11.47
C ALA A 186 54.61 30.17 10.95
N ARG A 187 54.93 29.01 10.35
CA ARG A 187 56.26 28.73 9.75
C ARG A 187 56.53 29.60 8.52
N ALA A 188 55.54 29.85 7.67
CA ALA A 188 55.67 30.75 6.52
C ALA A 188 55.92 32.19 6.96
N LYS A 189 55.21 32.69 7.98
CA LYS A 189 55.43 34.03 8.56
C LYS A 189 56.82 34.20 9.21
N SER A 190 57.37 33.16 9.78
CA SER A 190 58.73 33.17 10.36
C SER A 190 59.85 32.96 9.31
N GLY A 191 59.52 32.84 8.02
CA GLY A 191 60.47 32.63 6.96
C GLY A 191 61.05 31.21 6.87
N LEU A 192 60.53 30.27 7.66
CA LEU A 192 60.98 28.87 7.68
C LEU A 192 60.44 28.05 6.50
N ASN A 193 59.34 28.49 5.89
CA ASN A 193 58.70 27.81 4.74
C ASN A 193 58.36 28.83 3.66
N PRO A 194 58.25 28.40 2.36
CA PRO A 194 57.75 29.25 1.27
C PRO A 194 56.31 29.71 1.52
N GLY A 195 55.94 30.93 1.08
CA GLY A 195 54.58 31.43 1.20
C GLY A 195 53.52 30.60 0.47
N VAL A 196 53.94 29.86 -0.58
CA VAL A 196 53.05 28.93 -1.32
C VAL A 196 52.53 27.83 -0.42
N ASP A 197 53.23 27.38 0.60
CA ASP A 197 52.75 26.37 1.54
C ASP A 197 51.54 26.86 2.32
N SER A 198 51.52 28.16 2.72
CA SER A 198 50.37 28.78 3.37
C SER A 198 49.16 28.83 2.43
N SER A 199 49.36 29.11 1.14
CA SER A 199 48.29 29.11 0.14
C SER A 199 47.72 27.71 -0.08
N LEU A 200 48.55 26.66 -0.12
CA LEU A 200 48.11 25.27 -0.22
C LEU A 200 47.30 24.84 1.03
N ALA A 201 47.77 25.19 2.22
CA ALA A 201 47.05 24.88 3.46
C ALA A 201 45.71 25.59 3.53
N ASN A 202 45.59 26.85 3.04
CA ASN A 202 44.31 27.55 2.94
C ASN A 202 43.35 26.87 1.95
N ALA A 203 43.87 26.41 0.80
CA ALA A 203 43.07 25.69 -0.17
C ALA A 203 42.51 24.37 0.41
N GLU A 204 43.34 23.65 1.19
CA GLU A 204 42.93 22.39 1.82
C GLU A 204 41.82 22.60 2.88
N VAL A 205 41.90 23.67 3.70
CA VAL A 205 40.80 24.03 4.64
C VAL A 205 39.51 24.35 3.90
N SER A 206 39.61 25.07 2.78
CA SER A 206 38.42 25.39 1.95
C SER A 206 37.83 24.14 1.35
N ASN A 207 38.64 23.21 0.86
CA ASN A 207 38.22 21.90 0.34
C ASN A 207 37.50 21.08 1.42
N ALA A 208 38.12 20.97 2.62
CA ALA A 208 37.50 20.23 3.74
C ALA A 208 36.18 20.86 4.19
N ARG A 209 36.07 22.20 4.14
CA ARG A 209 34.79 22.88 4.47
C ARG A 209 33.68 22.58 3.44
N ILE A 210 34.04 22.60 2.15
CA ILE A 210 33.11 22.22 1.08
C ILE A 210 32.64 20.77 1.25
N ALA A 211 33.58 19.86 1.52
CA ALA A 211 33.27 18.44 1.73
C ALA A 211 32.34 18.24 2.94
N LEU A 212 32.55 18.97 4.03
CA LEU A 212 31.64 18.94 5.19
C LEU A 212 30.24 19.46 4.86
N THR A 213 30.14 20.58 4.13
CA THR A 213 28.86 21.14 3.73
C THR A 213 28.06 20.14 2.90
N ASN A 214 28.70 19.50 1.91
CA ASN A 214 28.08 18.46 1.08
C ASN A 214 27.67 17.23 1.90
N ALA A 215 28.45 16.84 2.89
CA ALA A 215 28.11 15.71 3.76
C ALA A 215 26.92 16.00 4.69
N ILE A 216 26.80 17.24 5.19
CA ILE A 216 25.64 17.70 5.97
C ILE A 216 24.38 17.73 5.10
N GLU A 217 24.48 18.26 3.87
CA GLU A 217 23.36 18.25 2.91
C GLU A 217 22.88 16.81 2.63
N PHE A 218 23.80 15.90 2.34
CA PHE A 218 23.50 14.48 2.13
C PHE A 218 22.85 13.85 3.38
N GLN A 219 23.31 14.17 4.59
CA GLN A 219 22.69 13.70 5.82
C GLN A 219 21.24 14.17 5.93
N GLN A 220 20.95 15.44 5.60
CA GLN A 220 19.60 15.99 5.65
C GLN A 220 18.68 15.32 4.61
N GLU A 221 19.19 15.03 3.42
CA GLU A 221 18.45 14.26 2.41
C GLU A 221 18.04 12.88 2.93
N GLN A 222 19.00 12.14 3.54
CA GLN A 222 18.69 10.82 4.11
C GLN A 222 17.72 10.91 5.30
N ALA A 223 17.80 11.95 6.13
CA ALA A 223 16.86 12.17 7.22
C ALA A 223 15.43 12.42 6.69
N ASN A 224 15.30 13.25 5.66
CA ASN A 224 14.03 13.49 4.99
C ASN A 224 13.44 12.19 4.37
N GLN A 225 14.30 11.39 3.72
CA GLN A 225 13.90 10.09 3.17
C GLN A 225 13.35 9.16 4.26
N LEU A 226 14.04 9.07 5.39
CA LEU A 226 13.59 8.26 6.52
C LEU A 226 12.25 8.78 7.08
N ALA A 227 12.10 10.10 7.25
CA ALA A 227 10.87 10.72 7.72
C ALA A 227 9.67 10.38 6.82
N ILE A 228 9.85 10.49 5.49
CA ILE A 228 8.82 10.12 4.50
C ILE A 228 8.43 8.65 4.64
N LEU A 229 9.41 7.75 4.76
CA LEU A 229 9.14 6.32 4.91
C LEU A 229 8.52 5.97 6.26
N MET A 230 8.81 6.72 7.32
CA MET A 230 8.16 6.58 8.62
C MET A 230 6.75 7.20 8.65
N GLY A 231 6.40 8.04 7.68
CA GLY A 231 5.13 8.78 7.66
C GLY A 231 5.05 9.84 8.76
N VAL A 232 6.19 10.49 9.06
CA VAL A 232 6.31 11.56 10.06
C VAL A 232 6.86 12.84 9.41
N PRO A 233 6.64 14.02 10.02
CA PRO A 233 7.28 15.25 9.54
C PRO A 233 8.80 15.15 9.53
N PRO A 234 9.50 15.89 8.63
CA PRO A 234 10.95 15.98 8.62
C PRO A 234 11.49 16.44 9.98
N ALA A 235 12.52 15.79 10.49
CA ALA A 235 13.17 16.10 11.75
C ALA A 235 14.65 15.66 11.72
N ASP A 236 15.44 16.25 12.59
CA ASP A 236 16.81 15.80 12.85
C ASP A 236 16.76 14.59 13.81
N PHE A 237 17.03 13.41 13.26
CA PHE A 237 17.03 12.17 14.05
C PHE A 237 18.38 11.93 14.70
N VAL A 238 18.37 11.73 16.00
CA VAL A 238 19.50 11.12 16.73
C VAL A 238 19.31 9.62 16.69
N LEU A 239 20.16 8.90 15.95
CA LEU A 239 20.04 7.46 15.76
C LEU A 239 20.85 6.68 16.80
N ASP A 240 20.31 5.53 17.23
CA ASP A 240 21.13 4.54 17.93
C ASP A 240 22.14 3.91 16.96
N SER A 241 23.44 4.05 17.27
CA SER A 241 24.53 3.57 16.43
C SER A 241 25.41 2.51 17.10
N VAL A 242 25.07 2.08 18.33
CA VAL A 242 25.91 1.16 19.13
C VAL A 242 26.10 -0.18 18.43
N PHE A 243 25.08 -0.65 17.74
CA PHE A 243 25.11 -1.96 17.07
C PHE A 243 26.08 -2.03 15.88
N VAL A 244 26.41 -0.91 15.23
CA VAL A 244 27.19 -0.91 13.97
C VAL A 244 28.61 -1.41 14.16
N SER A 245 29.15 -1.29 15.36
CA SER A 245 30.53 -1.72 15.70
C SER A 245 30.64 -3.24 15.90
N ARG A 246 29.56 -3.99 15.91
CA ARG A 246 29.56 -5.45 16.07
C ARG A 246 29.17 -6.18 14.78
N ILE A 247 29.62 -7.42 14.67
CA ILE A 247 29.20 -8.32 13.58
C ILE A 247 27.87 -8.98 13.99
N PRO A 248 26.82 -8.95 13.15
CA PRO A 248 25.57 -9.67 13.43
C PRO A 248 25.76 -11.18 13.52
N THR A 249 25.04 -11.84 14.41
CA THR A 249 25.13 -13.30 14.63
C THR A 249 24.45 -14.10 13.54
N ALA A 250 23.41 -13.53 12.90
CA ALA A 250 22.57 -14.18 11.88
C ALA A 250 23.20 -14.27 10.48
N LEU A 251 24.52 -14.05 10.34
CA LEU A 251 25.20 -14.09 9.03
C LEU A 251 25.50 -15.50 8.50
N SER A 252 25.43 -16.55 9.35
CA SER A 252 25.64 -17.93 8.92
C SER A 252 24.59 -18.37 7.88
N MET A 253 25.03 -19.00 6.78
CA MET A 253 24.12 -19.57 5.80
C MET A 253 23.59 -20.91 6.31
N ASP A 254 22.25 -21.02 6.47
CA ASP A 254 21.60 -22.30 6.76
C ASP A 254 21.12 -22.93 5.43
N PRO A 255 21.51 -24.19 5.12
CA PRO A 255 21.02 -24.93 3.96
C PRO A 255 19.50 -25.12 3.91
N GLY A 256 18.81 -25.01 5.06
CA GLY A 256 17.34 -25.09 5.15
C GLY A 256 16.57 -23.90 4.54
N GLN A 257 17.24 -22.83 4.13
CA GLN A 257 16.60 -21.61 3.61
C GLN A 257 15.87 -21.78 2.26
N ALA A 258 16.17 -22.82 1.48
CA ALA A 258 15.41 -23.13 0.26
C ALA A 258 13.94 -23.46 0.55
N LEU A 259 13.63 -24.05 1.70
CA LEU A 259 12.26 -24.30 2.17
C LEU A 259 11.54 -23.02 2.61
N ALA A 260 12.27 -22.00 3.06
CA ALA A 260 11.71 -20.72 3.52
C ALA A 260 11.14 -19.86 2.37
N LEU A 261 11.62 -20.02 1.12
CA LEU A 261 11.14 -19.24 -0.04
C LEU A 261 9.64 -19.44 -0.31
N ALA A 262 9.09 -20.64 -0.12
CA ALA A 262 7.65 -20.89 -0.25
C ALA A 262 6.81 -20.04 0.73
N SER A 263 7.40 -19.59 1.82
CA SER A 263 6.76 -18.73 2.81
C SER A 263 6.92 -17.23 2.54
N HIS A 264 7.69 -16.85 1.50
CA HIS A 264 7.97 -15.45 1.17
C HIS A 264 6.67 -14.66 0.92
N PRO A 265 6.46 -13.49 1.57
CA PRO A 265 5.21 -12.73 1.47
C PRO A 265 4.81 -12.41 0.03
N LEU A 266 5.76 -12.07 -0.84
CA LEU A 266 5.52 -11.78 -2.24
C LEU A 266 4.99 -13.00 -3.01
N LEU A 267 5.57 -14.19 -2.81
CA LEU A 267 5.10 -15.40 -3.44
C LEU A 267 3.69 -15.80 -2.97
N LYS A 268 3.40 -15.61 -1.68
CA LYS A 268 2.04 -15.83 -1.15
C LYS A 268 1.02 -14.88 -1.79
N TYR A 269 1.39 -13.63 -2.03
CA TYR A 269 0.51 -12.70 -2.73
C TYR A 269 0.25 -13.13 -4.18
N TYR A 270 1.28 -13.53 -4.92
CA TYR A 270 1.11 -14.05 -6.29
C TYR A 270 0.30 -15.34 -6.33
N GLN A 271 0.48 -16.22 -5.35
CA GLN A 271 -0.32 -17.44 -5.24
C GLN A 271 -1.82 -17.12 -5.05
N GLU A 272 -2.15 -16.12 -4.23
CA GLU A 272 -3.56 -15.72 -4.07
C GLU A 272 -4.12 -15.06 -5.34
N ARG A 273 -3.32 -14.36 -6.13
CA ARG A 273 -3.75 -13.87 -7.46
C ARG A 273 -4.15 -15.03 -8.38
N ILE A 274 -3.38 -16.10 -8.38
CA ILE A 274 -3.71 -17.33 -9.12
C ILE A 274 -5.00 -17.96 -8.60
N ASN A 275 -5.16 -18.05 -7.27
CA ASN A 275 -6.35 -18.61 -6.63
C ASN A 275 -7.62 -17.80 -7.01
N VAL A 276 -7.56 -16.48 -6.98
CA VAL A 276 -8.66 -15.60 -7.44
C VAL A 276 -9.05 -15.93 -8.88
N SER A 277 -8.07 -16.04 -9.78
CA SER A 277 -8.33 -16.31 -11.19
C SER A 277 -8.98 -17.70 -11.40
N ASN A 278 -8.51 -18.70 -10.66
CA ASN A 278 -9.07 -20.06 -10.71
C ASN A 278 -10.52 -20.11 -10.18
N GLU A 279 -10.82 -19.44 -9.06
CA GLU A 279 -12.19 -19.39 -8.52
C GLU A 279 -13.12 -18.57 -9.44
N GLN A 280 -12.61 -17.52 -10.08
CA GLN A 280 -13.36 -16.78 -11.11
C GLN A 280 -13.75 -17.67 -12.29
N ALA A 281 -12.86 -18.55 -12.74
CA ALA A 281 -13.17 -19.50 -13.80
C ALA A 281 -14.28 -20.50 -13.38
N LYS A 282 -14.29 -20.94 -12.11
CA LYS A 282 -15.35 -21.79 -11.56
C LYS A 282 -16.68 -21.07 -11.49
N TYR A 283 -16.66 -19.82 -11.03
CA TYR A 283 -17.87 -18.97 -10.99
C TYR A 283 -18.45 -18.78 -12.39
N LEU A 284 -17.64 -18.46 -13.39
CA LEU A 284 -18.09 -18.33 -14.78
C LEU A 284 -18.76 -19.62 -15.31
N LYS A 285 -18.25 -20.80 -14.97
CA LYS A 285 -18.86 -22.07 -15.38
C LYS A 285 -20.30 -22.24 -14.91
N THR A 286 -20.70 -21.61 -13.81
CA THR A 286 -22.06 -21.72 -13.26
C THR A 286 -23.12 -21.10 -14.16
N PHE A 287 -22.75 -20.20 -15.08
CA PHE A 287 -23.67 -19.60 -16.04
C PHE A 287 -24.13 -20.52 -17.17
N ASN A 288 -23.59 -21.73 -17.24
CA ASN A 288 -24.06 -22.77 -18.14
C ASN A 288 -25.38 -23.41 -17.68
N TYR A 289 -25.75 -23.23 -16.42
CA TYR A 289 -26.89 -23.89 -15.82
C TYR A 289 -28.10 -22.96 -15.73
N PRO A 290 -29.34 -23.53 -15.74
CA PRO A 290 -30.54 -22.75 -15.52
C PRO A 290 -30.59 -22.10 -14.13
N THR A 291 -31.46 -21.10 -13.99
CA THR A 291 -31.80 -20.49 -12.72
C THR A 291 -33.24 -20.86 -12.38
N PHE A 292 -33.47 -21.34 -11.17
CA PHE A 292 -34.82 -21.57 -10.64
C PHE A 292 -35.15 -20.47 -9.63
N SER A 293 -36.25 -19.77 -9.88
CA SER A 293 -36.68 -18.63 -9.08
C SER A 293 -38.06 -18.89 -8.47
N LEU A 294 -38.23 -18.50 -7.23
CA LEU A 294 -39.53 -18.32 -6.59
C LEU A 294 -39.90 -16.84 -6.75
N PHE A 295 -41.13 -16.60 -7.21
CA PHE A 295 -41.61 -15.24 -7.30
C PHE A 295 -43.00 -15.12 -6.65
N GLY A 296 -43.26 -13.96 -6.03
CA GLY A 296 -44.50 -13.59 -5.43
C GLY A 296 -44.84 -12.16 -5.77
N VAL A 297 -46.06 -11.90 -6.14
CA VAL A 297 -46.58 -10.56 -6.45
C VAL A 297 -47.84 -10.32 -5.68
N LEU A 298 -47.91 -9.21 -4.96
CA LEU A 298 -49.11 -8.64 -4.39
C LEU A 298 -49.31 -7.28 -5.04
N GLN A 299 -50.41 -7.09 -5.72
CA GLN A 299 -50.73 -5.82 -6.37
C GLN A 299 -52.08 -5.32 -5.97
N ASP A 300 -52.26 -4.01 -5.88
CA ASP A 300 -53.52 -3.32 -5.82
C ASP A 300 -53.58 -2.25 -6.90
N ARG A 301 -54.79 -2.08 -7.50
CA ARG A 301 -55.02 -1.12 -8.57
C ARG A 301 -56.16 -0.18 -8.21
N GLY A 302 -55.89 1.13 -8.30
CA GLY A 302 -56.87 2.19 -8.30
C GLY A 302 -57.24 2.61 -9.72
N SER A 303 -58.45 3.00 -9.96
CA SER A 303 -58.89 3.51 -11.26
C SER A 303 -60.05 4.49 -11.10
N GLY A 304 -59.97 5.62 -11.79
CA GLY A 304 -61.07 6.55 -11.97
C GLY A 304 -62.03 6.14 -13.06
N PHE A 305 -61.74 5.07 -13.82
CA PHE A 305 -62.67 4.48 -14.76
C PHE A 305 -63.49 3.41 -14.05
N ASP A 306 -64.80 3.47 -14.22
CA ASP A 306 -65.75 2.50 -13.62
C ASP A 306 -65.65 1.14 -14.31
N TYR A 307 -66.21 0.08 -13.67
CA TYR A 307 -66.08 -1.29 -14.15
C TYR A 307 -66.78 -1.54 -15.48
N ASN A 308 -67.82 -0.69 -15.82
CA ASN A 308 -68.61 -0.76 -17.05
C ASN A 308 -68.12 0.24 -18.14
N TYR A 309 -67.01 0.95 -17.90
CA TYR A 309 -66.45 1.80 -18.93
C TYR A 309 -66.09 0.99 -20.18
N GLY A 310 -66.56 1.50 -21.32
CA GLY A 310 -66.39 0.83 -22.60
C GLY A 310 -67.21 1.50 -23.69
N THR A 311 -67.43 0.83 -24.83
CA THR A 311 -68.17 1.40 -26.00
C THR A 311 -69.57 1.81 -25.70
N GLN A 312 -70.26 1.08 -24.77
CA GLN A 312 -71.66 1.39 -24.40
C GLN A 312 -71.77 2.51 -23.34
N PHE A 313 -70.70 2.68 -22.50
CA PHE A 313 -70.66 3.66 -21.41
C PHE A 313 -69.34 4.44 -21.43
N PRO A 314 -69.09 5.23 -22.47
CA PRO A 314 -67.81 5.93 -22.63
C PRO A 314 -67.59 7.04 -21.61
N ASP A 315 -68.62 7.47 -20.88
CA ASP A 315 -68.59 8.51 -19.85
C ASP A 315 -68.59 7.92 -18.42
N ALA A 316 -68.43 6.59 -18.27
CA ALA A 316 -68.34 5.94 -16.97
C ALA A 316 -66.98 6.11 -16.35
N TYR A 317 -66.57 7.35 -16.04
CA TYR A 317 -65.29 7.71 -15.41
C TYR A 317 -65.45 8.92 -14.50
N THR A 318 -64.44 9.15 -13.68
CA THR A 318 -64.35 10.34 -12.82
C THR A 318 -62.94 10.90 -12.81
N GLY A 319 -62.83 12.23 -12.87
CA GLY A 319 -61.56 12.95 -12.69
C GLY A 319 -61.16 13.15 -11.22
N ASN A 320 -61.90 12.57 -10.27
CA ASN A 320 -61.56 12.70 -8.86
C ASN A 320 -60.26 11.93 -8.53
N TYR A 321 -59.25 12.64 -8.05
CA TYR A 321 -57.94 12.09 -7.72
C TYR A 321 -58.04 10.98 -6.68
N LEU A 322 -58.68 11.23 -5.53
CA LEU A 322 -58.76 10.26 -4.45
C LEU A 322 -59.48 8.95 -4.87
N LYS A 323 -60.51 9.03 -5.71
CA LYS A 323 -61.20 7.86 -6.24
C LYS A 323 -60.28 7.08 -7.20
N GLY A 324 -59.48 7.79 -8.02
CA GLY A 324 -58.60 7.18 -9.00
C GLY A 324 -57.38 6.50 -8.37
N VAL A 325 -56.85 7.02 -7.25
CA VAL A 325 -55.65 6.49 -6.61
C VAL A 325 -55.91 5.63 -5.37
N SER A 326 -57.14 5.53 -4.89
CA SER A 326 -57.49 4.67 -3.76
C SER A 326 -57.31 3.18 -4.12
N PHE A 327 -57.05 2.35 -3.09
CA PHE A 327 -57.05 0.90 -3.23
C PHE A 327 -58.40 0.40 -3.74
N GLY A 328 -58.39 -0.25 -4.87
CA GLY A 328 -59.59 -0.67 -5.53
C GLY A 328 -59.76 -2.18 -5.64
N ARG A 329 -58.79 -2.87 -6.22
CA ARG A 329 -58.83 -4.33 -6.41
C ARG A 329 -57.44 -4.93 -6.25
N GLY A 330 -57.30 -5.79 -5.24
CA GLY A 330 -56.06 -6.53 -4.94
C GLY A 330 -56.01 -7.86 -5.70
N ASN A 331 -54.80 -8.20 -6.17
CA ASN A 331 -54.49 -9.51 -6.74
C ASN A 331 -53.19 -10.03 -6.16
N TYR A 332 -53.04 -11.34 -6.07
CA TYR A 332 -51.77 -11.97 -5.75
C TYR A 332 -51.44 -13.05 -6.78
N LEU A 333 -50.13 -13.26 -6.97
CA LEU A 333 -49.61 -14.32 -7.82
C LEU A 333 -48.38 -14.92 -7.14
N LEU A 334 -48.33 -16.24 -7.00
CA LEU A 334 -47.20 -16.97 -6.50
C LEU A 334 -46.80 -18.00 -7.56
N GLY A 335 -45.50 -18.15 -7.79
CA GLY A 335 -45.06 -19.06 -8.82
C GLY A 335 -43.58 -19.47 -8.71
N LEU A 336 -43.30 -20.55 -9.41
CA LEU A 336 -41.95 -21.04 -9.67
C LEU A 336 -41.60 -20.80 -11.12
N GLY A 337 -40.45 -20.26 -11.38
CA GLY A 337 -39.94 -20.03 -12.72
C GLY A 337 -38.59 -20.71 -12.95
N MET A 338 -38.33 -21.10 -14.18
CA MET A 338 -37.03 -21.53 -14.63
C MET A 338 -36.64 -20.72 -15.85
N VAL A 339 -35.43 -20.15 -15.80
CA VAL A 339 -34.84 -19.44 -16.95
C VAL A 339 -33.55 -20.11 -17.33
N TRP A 340 -33.43 -20.52 -18.59
CA TRP A 340 -32.19 -21.09 -19.15
C TRP A 340 -31.92 -20.50 -20.52
N ASN A 341 -30.75 -19.89 -20.66
CA ASN A 341 -30.28 -19.40 -21.95
C ASN A 341 -29.46 -20.49 -22.65
N LEU A 342 -30.03 -21.17 -23.61
CA LEU A 342 -29.42 -22.29 -24.33
C LEU A 342 -28.19 -21.90 -25.15
N ALA A 343 -27.98 -20.61 -25.46
CA ALA A 343 -26.77 -20.12 -26.12
C ALA A 343 -25.64 -19.77 -25.13
N SER A 344 -25.91 -19.76 -23.81
CA SER A 344 -24.92 -19.48 -22.79
C SER A 344 -23.67 -20.36 -22.85
N PRO A 345 -23.75 -21.70 -23.05
CA PRO A 345 -22.57 -22.55 -23.08
C PRO A 345 -21.51 -22.12 -24.10
N LEU A 346 -21.91 -21.63 -25.27
CA LEU A 346 -20.99 -21.18 -26.31
C LEU A 346 -20.18 -19.95 -25.85
N ARG A 347 -20.81 -19.01 -25.17
CA ARG A 347 -20.16 -17.78 -24.65
C ARG A 347 -19.34 -18.08 -23.40
N VAL A 348 -19.88 -18.83 -22.46
CA VAL A 348 -19.24 -19.20 -21.19
C VAL A 348 -17.98 -20.03 -21.44
N HIS A 349 -17.98 -20.92 -22.44
CA HIS A 349 -16.79 -21.65 -22.82
C HIS A 349 -15.61 -20.72 -23.15
N GLN A 350 -15.86 -19.67 -23.93
CA GLN A 350 -14.79 -18.70 -24.27
C GLN A 350 -14.40 -17.84 -23.08
N GLN A 351 -15.34 -17.44 -22.21
CA GLN A 351 -15.03 -16.71 -20.98
C GLN A 351 -14.17 -17.52 -20.03
N VAL A 352 -14.47 -18.82 -19.87
CA VAL A 352 -13.66 -19.75 -19.05
C VAL A 352 -12.30 -19.98 -19.68
N ALA A 353 -12.22 -20.15 -21.01
CA ALA A 353 -10.95 -20.29 -21.71
C ALA A 353 -10.06 -19.05 -21.50
N SER A 354 -10.61 -17.85 -21.67
CA SER A 354 -9.93 -16.59 -21.41
C SER A 354 -9.40 -16.54 -19.96
N GLN A 355 -10.24 -16.89 -18.98
CA GLN A 355 -9.85 -16.88 -17.57
C GLN A 355 -8.76 -17.91 -17.26
N ASN A 356 -8.77 -19.05 -17.93
CA ASN A 356 -7.72 -20.06 -17.80
C ASN A 356 -6.37 -19.56 -18.37
N PHE A 357 -6.39 -18.80 -19.47
CA PHE A 357 -5.18 -18.16 -20.01
C PHE A 357 -4.65 -17.09 -19.06
N ILE A 358 -5.53 -16.30 -18.41
CA ILE A 358 -5.11 -15.36 -17.35
C ILE A 358 -4.45 -16.13 -16.19
N SER A 359 -5.03 -17.27 -15.76
CA SER A 359 -4.42 -18.11 -14.73
C SER A 359 -3.05 -18.66 -15.12
N ALA A 360 -2.88 -19.04 -16.40
CA ALA A 360 -1.59 -19.48 -16.93
C ALA A 360 -0.57 -18.32 -16.92
N GLY A 361 -0.94 -17.14 -17.39
CA GLY A 361 -0.08 -15.95 -17.33
C GLY A 361 0.37 -15.60 -15.91
N LEU A 362 -0.55 -15.66 -14.93
CA LEU A 362 -0.22 -15.43 -13.53
C LEU A 362 0.74 -16.49 -12.94
N LYS A 363 0.70 -17.74 -13.43
CA LYS A 363 1.66 -18.78 -13.04
C LYS A 363 3.06 -18.50 -13.59
N GLU A 364 3.16 -17.96 -14.80
CA GLU A 364 4.46 -17.52 -15.36
C GLU A 364 5.03 -16.33 -14.58
N GLU A 365 4.18 -15.33 -14.22
CA GLU A 365 4.60 -14.25 -13.34
C GLU A 365 5.12 -14.77 -11.99
N TYR A 366 4.42 -15.73 -11.38
CA TYR A 366 4.87 -16.39 -10.14
C TYR A 366 6.23 -17.07 -10.32
N GLY A 367 6.41 -17.81 -11.43
CA GLY A 367 7.65 -18.50 -11.75
C GLY A 367 8.83 -17.52 -11.90
N LEU A 368 8.61 -16.37 -12.57
CA LEU A 368 9.61 -15.33 -12.71
C LEU A 368 10.01 -14.74 -11.35
N VAL A 369 9.04 -14.43 -10.50
CA VAL A 369 9.31 -13.87 -9.15
C VAL A 369 10.07 -14.90 -8.29
N ASP A 370 9.71 -16.17 -8.33
CA ASP A 370 10.42 -17.25 -7.63
C ASP A 370 11.89 -17.34 -8.10
N GLN A 371 12.12 -17.28 -9.41
CA GLN A 371 13.47 -17.26 -9.97
C GLN A 371 14.28 -16.05 -9.51
N GLN A 372 13.66 -14.85 -9.51
CA GLN A 372 14.32 -13.62 -9.04
C GLN A 372 14.71 -13.70 -7.56
N LEU A 373 13.82 -14.21 -6.70
CA LEU A 373 14.09 -14.37 -5.27
C LEU A 373 15.19 -15.40 -5.01
N LYS A 374 15.23 -16.51 -5.75
CA LYS A 374 16.32 -17.49 -5.70
C LYS A 374 17.66 -16.87 -6.07
N ALA A 375 17.70 -16.07 -7.15
CA ALA A 375 18.92 -15.38 -7.57
C ALA A 375 19.37 -14.34 -6.52
N GLN A 376 18.44 -13.58 -5.94
CA GLN A 376 18.73 -12.63 -4.87
C GLN A 376 19.27 -13.32 -3.61
N LEU A 377 18.74 -14.49 -3.26
CA LEU A 377 19.22 -15.26 -2.11
C LEU A 377 20.67 -15.73 -2.32
N VAL A 378 21.01 -16.24 -3.50
CA VAL A 378 22.38 -16.63 -3.85
C VAL A 378 23.31 -15.40 -3.80
N LEU A 379 22.88 -14.28 -4.38
CA LEU A 379 23.65 -13.02 -4.35
C LEU A 379 23.86 -12.51 -2.91
N SER A 380 22.90 -12.74 -2.01
CA SER A 380 23.02 -12.33 -0.60
C SER A 380 24.22 -13.00 0.09
N GLY A 381 24.49 -14.27 -0.21
CA GLY A 381 25.67 -14.97 0.31
C GLY A 381 26.98 -14.34 -0.14
N THR A 382 27.09 -13.96 -1.43
CA THR A 382 28.25 -13.25 -1.96
C THR A 382 28.42 -11.86 -1.31
N LYS A 383 27.32 -11.10 -1.17
CA LYS A 383 27.35 -9.78 -0.51
C LYS A 383 27.82 -9.87 0.93
N ILE A 384 27.34 -10.86 1.69
CA ILE A 384 27.76 -11.08 3.08
C ILE A 384 29.26 -11.38 3.14
N LYS A 385 29.75 -12.32 2.30
CA LYS A 385 31.19 -12.65 2.27
C LYS A 385 32.04 -11.40 2.00
N ASN A 386 31.72 -10.66 0.93
CA ASN A 386 32.45 -9.47 0.55
C ASN A 386 32.40 -8.36 1.64
N ALA A 387 31.23 -8.19 2.28
CA ALA A 387 31.10 -7.22 3.36
C ALA A 387 31.96 -7.59 4.58
N LEU A 388 32.03 -8.88 4.94
CA LEU A 388 32.88 -9.36 6.04
C LEU A 388 34.37 -9.24 5.73
N ASP A 389 34.77 -9.52 4.48
CA ASP A 389 36.17 -9.36 4.06
C ASP A 389 36.56 -7.88 4.14
N ASN A 390 35.76 -6.96 3.61
CA ASN A 390 35.99 -5.52 3.71
C ASN A 390 36.01 -5.02 5.18
N TYR A 391 35.10 -5.54 6.02
CA TYR A 391 35.05 -5.22 7.45
C TYR A 391 36.37 -5.56 8.18
N ARG A 392 37.02 -6.66 7.81
CA ARG A 392 38.31 -7.08 8.39
C ARG A 392 39.48 -6.24 7.90
N GLU A 393 39.48 -5.84 6.63
CA GLU A 393 40.56 -5.07 6.01
C GLU A 393 40.53 -3.58 6.37
N ALA A 394 39.36 -2.99 6.51
CA ALA A 394 39.20 -1.56 6.72
C ALA A 394 39.91 -1.01 7.98
N PRO A 395 39.91 -1.66 9.16
CA PRO A 395 40.70 -1.20 10.32
C PRO A 395 42.19 -1.22 10.08
N ILE A 396 42.72 -2.17 9.31
CA ILE A 396 44.13 -2.28 8.95
C ILE A 396 44.55 -1.07 8.09
N GLN A 397 43.69 -0.74 7.08
CA GLN A 397 43.89 0.43 6.23
C GLN A 397 43.92 1.73 7.05
N VAL A 398 42.93 1.91 7.97
CA VAL A 398 42.87 3.12 8.83
C VAL A 398 44.14 3.26 9.68
N LYS A 399 44.59 2.17 10.32
CA LYS A 399 45.79 2.19 11.15
C LYS A 399 47.02 2.59 10.34
N ALA A 400 47.23 1.95 9.18
CA ALA A 400 48.36 2.27 8.30
C ALA A 400 48.32 3.74 7.80
N ALA A 401 47.15 4.24 7.43
CA ALA A 401 47.02 5.64 6.99
C ALA A 401 47.22 6.64 8.14
N ALA A 402 46.75 6.33 9.35
CA ALA A 402 46.96 7.15 10.54
C ALA A 402 48.46 7.21 10.93
N ASP A 403 49.16 6.08 10.92
CA ASP A 403 50.59 6.02 11.17
C ASP A 403 51.38 6.83 10.13
N ALA A 404 51.05 6.72 8.86
CA ALA A 404 51.65 7.48 7.77
C ALA A 404 51.43 9.00 7.94
N TYR A 405 50.18 9.43 8.25
CA TYR A 405 49.87 10.83 8.50
C TYR A 405 50.63 11.41 9.69
N LEU A 406 50.72 10.67 10.80
CA LEU A 406 51.49 11.07 11.97
C LEU A 406 52.97 11.25 11.63
N GLN A 407 53.58 10.26 10.96
CA GLN A 407 54.99 10.30 10.57
C GLN A 407 55.29 11.49 9.62
N LYS A 408 54.46 11.68 8.57
CA LYS A 408 54.64 12.79 7.62
C LYS A 408 54.49 14.16 8.31
N THR A 409 53.53 14.28 9.25
CA THR A 409 53.35 15.50 10.04
C THR A 409 54.57 15.82 10.92
N VAL A 410 55.18 14.81 11.57
CA VAL A 410 56.39 14.99 12.38
C VAL A 410 57.60 15.37 11.50
N LEU A 411 57.78 14.68 10.36
CA LEU A 411 58.86 14.99 9.41
C LEU A 411 58.71 16.41 8.86
N TYR A 412 57.51 16.85 8.52
CA TYR A 412 57.22 18.21 8.05
C TYR A 412 57.55 19.26 9.12
N LYS A 413 57.22 19.04 10.39
CA LYS A 413 57.57 19.92 11.51
C LYS A 413 59.08 20.08 11.67
N ASN A 414 59.85 19.05 11.31
CA ASN A 414 61.33 19.05 11.36
C ASN A 414 61.97 19.48 10.03
N GLY A 415 61.21 19.89 9.02
CA GLY A 415 61.76 20.32 7.72
C GLY A 415 62.22 19.19 6.80
N LEU A 416 61.86 17.92 7.10
CA LEU A 416 62.26 16.71 6.38
C LEU A 416 61.23 16.17 5.42
N SER A 417 60.10 16.84 5.26
CA SER A 417 59.02 16.49 4.35
C SER A 417 58.34 17.76 3.83
N THR A 418 57.58 17.66 2.73
CA THR A 418 56.85 18.78 2.13
C THR A 418 55.41 18.85 2.64
N ILE A 419 54.76 20.01 2.46
CA ILE A 419 53.33 20.16 2.77
C ILE A 419 52.48 19.23 1.89
N VAL A 420 52.88 18.96 0.66
CA VAL A 420 52.20 18.05 -0.27
C VAL A 420 52.16 16.62 0.27
N ASP A 421 53.26 16.17 0.87
CA ASP A 421 53.30 14.85 1.52
C ASP A 421 52.32 14.72 2.67
N VAL A 422 52.20 15.79 3.51
CA VAL A 422 51.29 15.80 4.65
C VAL A 422 49.83 15.83 4.19
N THR A 423 49.51 16.67 3.20
CA THR A 423 48.14 16.77 2.67
C THR A 423 47.71 15.48 1.96
N THR A 424 48.62 14.82 1.23
CA THR A 424 48.38 13.50 0.64
C THR A 424 48.12 12.44 1.71
N ALA A 425 48.90 12.41 2.78
CA ALA A 425 48.69 11.48 3.90
C ALA A 425 47.36 11.78 4.65
N LEU A 426 47.00 13.06 4.82
CA LEU A 426 45.71 13.47 5.40
C LEU A 426 44.51 13.00 4.55
N PHE A 427 44.60 13.20 3.23
CA PHE A 427 43.56 12.71 2.30
C PHE A 427 43.40 11.18 2.36
N THR A 428 44.54 10.45 2.40
CA THR A 428 44.54 8.98 2.53
C THR A 428 43.87 8.53 3.83
N LEU A 429 44.17 9.20 4.95
CA LEU A 429 43.56 8.90 6.25
C LEU A 429 42.05 9.18 6.24
N ASN A 430 41.62 10.33 5.74
CA ASN A 430 40.19 10.66 5.65
C ASN A 430 39.41 9.65 4.80
N ARG A 431 40.00 9.23 3.67
CA ARG A 431 39.41 8.18 2.83
C ARG A 431 39.31 6.84 3.57
N ALA A 432 40.37 6.41 4.25
CA ALA A 432 40.42 5.16 5.00
C ALA A 432 39.36 5.13 6.13
N GLU A 433 39.20 6.24 6.87
CA GLU A 433 38.16 6.38 7.92
C GLU A 433 36.77 6.27 7.33
N THR A 434 36.50 6.94 6.20
CA THR A 434 35.21 6.86 5.49
C THR A 434 34.96 5.44 4.97
N ASP A 435 35.95 4.79 4.35
CA ASP A 435 35.86 3.42 3.84
C ASP A 435 35.55 2.41 4.97
N ARG A 436 36.14 2.60 6.17
CA ARG A 436 35.84 1.78 7.36
C ARG A 436 34.41 1.93 7.80
N ASP A 437 33.90 3.16 7.89
CA ASP A 437 32.52 3.41 8.36
C ASP A 437 31.50 2.88 7.36
N ILE A 438 31.79 2.96 6.06
CA ILE A 438 31.03 2.32 5.00
C ILE A 438 31.07 0.78 5.12
N ALA A 439 32.25 0.19 5.35
CA ALA A 439 32.43 -1.25 5.50
C ALA A 439 31.60 -1.79 6.68
N ASN A 440 31.65 -1.09 7.83
CA ASN A 440 30.83 -1.45 8.99
C ASN A 440 29.32 -1.44 8.67
N ASN A 441 28.84 -0.40 8.00
CA ASN A 441 27.44 -0.29 7.61
C ASN A 441 27.03 -1.36 6.57
N ASN A 442 27.93 -1.70 5.64
CA ASN A 442 27.66 -2.68 4.58
C ASN A 442 27.44 -4.10 5.11
N VAL A 443 27.99 -4.47 6.27
CA VAL A 443 27.71 -5.75 6.93
C VAL A 443 26.23 -5.83 7.29
N TRP A 444 25.66 -4.76 7.84
CA TRP A 444 24.25 -4.66 8.20
C TRP A 444 23.34 -4.58 6.97
N GLN A 445 23.77 -3.84 5.94
CA GLN A 445 23.08 -3.80 4.64
C GLN A 445 23.02 -5.20 3.98
N ALA A 446 24.09 -5.98 4.06
CA ALA A 446 24.14 -7.33 3.52
C ALA A 446 23.20 -8.28 4.29
N LEU A 447 23.10 -8.16 5.62
CA LEU A 447 22.13 -8.91 6.41
C LEU A 447 20.70 -8.51 6.07
N LEU A 448 20.41 -7.21 5.93
CA LEU A 448 19.10 -6.73 5.52
C LEU A 448 18.71 -7.25 4.13
N TYR A 449 19.67 -7.27 3.20
CA TYR A 449 19.45 -7.83 1.86
C TYR A 449 19.12 -9.33 1.91
N LYS A 450 19.79 -10.09 2.78
CA LYS A 450 19.50 -11.52 3.03
C LYS A 450 18.08 -11.68 3.60
N ALA A 451 17.71 -10.88 4.60
CA ALA A 451 16.37 -10.90 5.18
C ALA A 451 15.28 -10.57 4.13
N ALA A 452 15.56 -9.59 3.25
CA ALA A 452 14.66 -9.25 2.15
C ALA A 452 14.51 -10.40 1.13
N ALA A 453 15.61 -11.05 0.75
CA ALA A 453 15.61 -12.14 -0.22
C ALA A 453 14.99 -13.44 0.33
N SER A 454 15.14 -13.71 1.63
CA SER A 454 14.54 -14.89 2.29
C SER A 454 13.07 -14.72 2.63
N GLY A 455 12.55 -13.48 2.67
CA GLY A 455 11.20 -13.17 3.13
C GLY A 455 11.02 -13.22 4.65
N ASP A 456 12.11 -13.26 5.39
CA ASP A 456 12.11 -13.28 6.86
C ASP A 456 12.82 -12.05 7.43
N PHE A 457 12.04 -11.02 7.77
CA PHE A 457 12.54 -9.83 8.42
C PHE A 457 13.05 -10.08 9.84
N GLY A 458 12.62 -11.18 10.48
CA GLY A 458 13.08 -11.59 11.82
C GLY A 458 14.58 -11.81 11.87
N LEU A 459 15.20 -12.32 10.79
CA LEU A 459 16.66 -12.49 10.67
C LEU A 459 17.44 -11.18 10.90
N PHE A 460 16.85 -10.06 10.55
CA PHE A 460 17.47 -8.75 10.70
C PHE A 460 17.07 -8.07 12.02
N ILE A 461 15.76 -7.96 12.29
CA ILE A 461 15.26 -7.15 13.41
C ILE A 461 15.57 -7.76 14.79
N ASN A 462 15.78 -9.06 14.89
CA ASN A 462 16.12 -9.73 16.14
C ASN A 462 17.59 -9.49 16.58
N GLU A 463 18.41 -8.89 15.72
CA GLU A 463 19.78 -8.49 16.07
C GLU A 463 19.85 -7.19 16.87
N PHE A 464 18.74 -6.50 17.07
CA PHE A 464 18.65 -5.21 17.76
C PHE A 464 18.01 -5.29 19.17
#